data_90bfc2282b56ec95a5229d2832c55f16
#
_entry.id   90bfc2282b56ec95a5229d2832c55f16
#
_cell.length_a   1.000
_cell.length_b   1.000
_cell.length_c   1.000
_cell.angle_alpha   90.00
_cell.angle_beta   90.00
_cell.angle_gamma   90.00
#
_symmetry.space_group_name_H-M   'P 1'
#
loop_
_entity.id
_entity.type
_entity.pdbx_description
1 polymer ?
#
loop_
_entity_poly.entity_id
_entity_poly.type
_entity_poly.pdbx_seq_one_letter_code
_entity_poly.pdbx_strand_id
1 'polypeptide(L)'
;MATKTTAKKAPAKAAKPAPKAAPAAIKPIKDTLSKSGLISHIAQQTSVETKHVKAVLASLEHTVLGAVHKKGAGQFTLPGLFKINAVQVPAKPKRTGINPFTKQEQVFAAKPATVKVKVRPLKKLKDAAL
;
A
#
# COMPACT_ATOMS: atom_id res chain seq x y z
N MET A 1 63.45 13.63 -9.04
CA MET A 1 63.14 12.21 -8.87
C MET A 1 61.78 12.08 -8.21
N ALA A 2 60.78 11.65 -8.97
CA ALA A 2 59.41 11.57 -8.54
C ALA A 2 59.12 10.16 -8.03
N THR A 3 58.65 10.02 -6.80
CA THR A 3 58.11 8.76 -6.29
C THR A 3 56.60 8.85 -6.23
N LYS A 4 55.99 8.06 -7.07
CA LYS A 4 54.57 7.91 -7.27
C LYS A 4 54.02 6.92 -6.25
N THR A 5 53.25 7.37 -5.26
CA THR A 5 52.59 6.50 -4.30
C THR A 5 51.20 6.14 -4.81
N THR A 6 51.03 4.91 -5.24
CA THR A 6 49.77 4.33 -5.65
C THR A 6 48.98 3.92 -4.42
N ALA A 7 47.85 4.62 -4.19
CA ALA A 7 46.87 4.21 -3.18
C ALA A 7 46.09 2.97 -3.64
N LYS A 8 46.28 1.87 -2.93
CA LYS A 8 45.60 0.60 -3.13
C LYS A 8 44.17 0.69 -2.61
N LYS A 9 43.22 0.76 -3.51
CA LYS A 9 41.78 0.71 -3.22
C LYS A 9 41.42 -0.70 -2.70
N ALA A 10 40.97 -0.79 -1.44
CA ALA A 10 40.47 -2.04 -0.87
C ALA A 10 39.12 -2.40 -1.49
N PRO A 11 38.84 -3.67 -1.80
CA PRO A 11 37.55 -4.10 -2.32
C PRO A 11 36.51 -4.06 -1.21
N ALA A 12 35.38 -3.42 -1.51
CA ALA A 12 34.20 -3.41 -0.67
C ALA A 12 33.68 -4.84 -0.49
N LYS A 13 33.65 -5.28 0.75
CA LYS A 13 33.12 -6.59 1.16
C LYS A 13 31.61 -6.64 0.84
N ALA A 14 31.25 -7.45 -0.13
CA ALA A 14 29.86 -7.69 -0.49
C ALA A 14 29.09 -8.16 0.74
N ALA A 15 28.03 -7.42 1.09
CA ALA A 15 27.11 -7.80 2.15
C ALA A 15 26.41 -9.10 1.75
N LYS A 16 26.59 -10.12 2.58
CA LYS A 16 25.94 -11.40 2.47
C LYS A 16 24.42 -11.22 2.50
N PRO A 17 23.64 -11.75 1.55
CA PRO A 17 22.20 -11.63 1.62
C PRO A 17 21.69 -12.32 2.89
N ALA A 18 20.88 -11.62 3.66
CA ALA A 18 20.23 -12.16 4.84
C ALA A 18 19.42 -13.41 4.46
N PRO A 19 19.40 -14.46 5.30
CA PRO A 19 18.64 -15.66 4.99
C PRO A 19 17.17 -15.32 4.81
N LYS A 20 16.61 -15.72 3.66
CA LYS A 20 15.17 -15.72 3.43
C LYS A 20 14.52 -16.50 4.56
N ALA A 21 13.86 -15.79 5.47
CA ALA A 21 13.02 -16.41 6.48
C ALA A 21 12.02 -17.32 5.76
N ALA A 22 12.03 -18.60 6.09
CA ALA A 22 11.04 -19.56 5.61
C ALA A 22 9.63 -19.01 5.97
N PRO A 23 8.60 -19.24 5.13
CA PRO A 23 7.27 -18.77 5.43
C PRO A 23 6.82 -19.42 6.74
N ALA A 24 6.79 -18.62 7.81
CA ALA A 24 6.22 -19.03 9.08
C ALA A 24 4.76 -19.43 8.83
N ALA A 25 4.37 -20.60 9.33
CA ALA A 25 3.01 -21.08 9.22
C ALA A 25 2.02 -19.99 9.71
N ILE A 26 1.11 -19.59 8.84
CA ILE A 26 0.13 -18.54 9.14
C ILE A 26 -0.82 -19.08 10.21
N LYS A 27 -0.71 -18.57 11.43
CA LYS A 27 -1.65 -18.89 12.51
C LYS A 27 -2.90 -18.03 12.33
N PRO A 28 -4.12 -18.62 12.34
CA PRO A 28 -5.34 -17.85 12.22
C PRO A 28 -5.53 -16.92 13.42
N ILE A 29 -5.76 -15.65 13.16
CA ILE A 29 -6.05 -14.64 14.17
C ILE A 29 -7.57 -14.55 14.28
N LYS A 30 -8.13 -14.91 15.45
CA LYS A 30 -9.58 -14.93 15.68
C LYS A 30 -10.15 -13.56 16.04
N ASP A 31 -9.31 -12.66 16.55
CA ASP A 31 -9.73 -11.37 17.04
C ASP A 31 -9.44 -10.26 16.02
N THR A 32 -10.31 -9.26 15.98
CA THR A 32 -10.06 -8.05 15.20
C THR A 32 -8.95 -7.23 15.83
N LEU A 33 -7.85 -7.06 15.11
CA LEU A 33 -6.71 -6.30 15.59
C LEU A 33 -6.95 -4.79 15.44
N SER A 34 -6.92 -4.07 16.57
CA SER A 34 -6.81 -2.61 16.55
C SER A 34 -5.40 -2.17 16.11
N LYS A 35 -5.19 -0.88 15.85
CA LYS A 35 -3.86 -0.35 15.46
C LYS A 35 -2.77 -0.72 16.50
N SER A 36 -3.06 -0.56 17.76
CA SER A 36 -2.13 -0.94 18.86
C SER A 36 -1.95 -2.45 18.96
N GLY A 37 -3.02 -3.23 18.83
CA GLY A 37 -2.97 -4.68 18.80
C GLY A 37 -2.13 -5.22 17.64
N LEU A 38 -2.27 -4.64 16.46
CA LEU A 38 -1.45 -4.98 15.29
C LEU A 38 0.04 -4.72 15.55
N ILE A 39 0.38 -3.56 16.12
CA ILE A 39 1.76 -3.22 16.45
C ILE A 39 2.35 -4.22 17.43
N SER A 40 1.63 -4.53 18.51
CA SER A 40 2.08 -5.51 19.52
C SER A 40 2.24 -6.91 18.92
N HIS A 41 1.32 -7.34 18.09
CA HIS A 41 1.37 -8.64 17.43
C HIS A 41 2.59 -8.76 16.50
N ILE A 42 2.86 -7.75 15.68
CA ILE A 42 4.03 -7.72 14.80
C ILE A 42 5.31 -7.69 15.63
N ALA A 43 5.38 -6.88 16.69
CA ALA A 43 6.53 -6.80 17.59
C ALA A 43 6.87 -8.16 18.22
N GLN A 44 5.86 -8.90 18.66
CA GLN A 44 6.02 -10.26 19.22
C GLN A 44 6.51 -11.27 18.17
N GLN A 45 5.96 -11.21 16.94
CA GLN A 45 6.36 -12.14 15.88
C GLN A 45 7.76 -11.89 15.35
N THR A 46 8.18 -10.62 15.28
CA THR A 46 9.47 -10.24 14.69
C THR A 46 10.56 -10.00 15.72
N SER A 47 10.23 -10.03 17.02
CA SER A 47 11.12 -9.65 18.13
C SER A 47 11.71 -8.24 17.96
N VAL A 48 10.98 -7.35 17.31
CA VAL A 48 11.33 -5.95 17.08
C VAL A 48 10.58 -5.09 18.07
N GLU A 49 11.24 -4.06 18.62
CA GLU A 49 10.64 -3.12 19.55
C GLU A 49 9.41 -2.42 18.95
N THR A 50 8.35 -2.27 19.72
CA THR A 50 7.07 -1.65 19.31
C THR A 50 7.24 -0.25 18.72
N LYS A 51 8.23 0.51 19.19
CA LYS A 51 8.58 1.83 18.68
C LYS A 51 9.00 1.77 17.21
N HIS A 52 9.85 0.82 16.85
CA HIS A 52 10.31 0.65 15.48
C HIS A 52 9.19 0.14 14.56
N VAL A 53 8.37 -0.79 15.05
CA VAL A 53 7.20 -1.28 14.31
C VAL A 53 6.24 -0.13 14.01
N LYS A 54 5.98 0.74 15.00
CA LYS A 54 5.13 1.93 14.82
C LYS A 54 5.70 2.88 13.76
N ALA A 55 7.00 3.13 13.76
CA ALA A 55 7.67 3.98 12.78
C ALA A 55 7.56 3.39 11.35
N VAL A 56 7.78 2.08 11.21
CA VAL A 56 7.65 1.39 9.91
C VAL A 56 6.22 1.46 9.38
N LEU A 57 5.21 1.21 10.23
CA LEU A 57 3.81 1.31 9.83
C LEU A 57 3.41 2.74 9.44
N ALA A 58 3.87 3.75 10.17
CA ALA A 58 3.63 5.15 9.81
C ALA A 58 4.28 5.50 8.47
N SER A 59 5.50 5.07 8.22
CA SER A 59 6.19 5.25 6.93
C SER A 59 5.45 4.55 5.80
N LEU A 60 4.92 3.34 6.02
CA LEU A 60 4.10 2.61 5.05
C LEU A 60 2.81 3.37 4.76
N GLU A 61 2.10 3.86 5.78
CA GLU A 61 0.90 4.69 5.61
C GLU A 61 1.20 5.91 4.72
N HIS A 62 2.27 6.65 5.00
CA HIS A 62 2.70 7.79 4.20
C HIS A 62 3.02 7.42 2.74
N THR A 63 3.69 6.31 2.53
CA THR A 63 4.03 5.83 1.19
C THR A 63 2.78 5.48 0.39
N VAL A 64 1.81 4.80 1.01
CA VAL A 64 0.53 4.47 0.38
C VAL A 64 -0.25 5.72 0.02
N LEU A 65 -0.38 6.66 0.96
CA LEU A 65 -1.08 7.93 0.74
C LEU A 65 -0.41 8.77 -0.35
N GLY A 66 0.92 8.84 -0.35
CA GLY A 66 1.68 9.54 -1.39
C GLY A 66 1.51 8.92 -2.77
N ALA A 67 1.50 7.58 -2.86
CA ALA A 67 1.31 6.89 -4.14
C ALA A 67 -0.12 7.04 -4.70
N VAL A 68 -1.14 7.09 -3.83
CA VAL A 68 -2.55 7.23 -4.21
C VAL A 68 -2.96 8.70 -4.41
N HIS A 69 -2.13 9.65 -3.96
CA HIS A 69 -2.40 11.07 -4.11
C HIS A 69 -2.61 11.48 -5.56
N LYS A 70 -3.42 12.53 -5.80
CA LYS A 70 -3.77 13.04 -7.14
C LYS A 70 -2.58 13.31 -8.06
N LYS A 71 -1.43 13.70 -7.49
CA LYS A 71 -0.16 13.93 -8.21
C LYS A 71 0.80 12.73 -8.13
N GLY A 72 0.42 11.65 -7.45
CA GLY A 72 1.22 10.44 -7.31
C GLY A 72 1.06 9.49 -8.49
N ALA A 73 1.63 8.30 -8.37
CA ALA A 73 1.57 7.25 -9.39
C ALA A 73 0.15 6.72 -9.66
N GLY A 74 -0.83 7.06 -8.80
CA GLY A 74 -2.21 6.59 -8.90
C GLY A 74 -2.39 5.10 -8.61
N GLN A 75 -1.33 4.39 -8.25
CA GLN A 75 -1.39 2.98 -7.89
C GLN A 75 -0.34 2.62 -6.85
N PHE A 76 -0.70 1.71 -5.97
CA PHE A 76 0.19 1.13 -4.99
C PHE A 76 -0.05 -0.38 -4.91
N THR A 77 1.01 -1.15 -4.88
CA THR A 77 0.92 -2.61 -4.73
C THR A 77 1.66 -3.04 -3.48
N LEU A 78 0.94 -3.62 -2.52
CA LEU A 78 1.55 -4.32 -1.40
C LEU A 78 1.78 -5.77 -1.81
N PRO A 79 3.05 -6.20 -1.94
CA PRO A 79 3.36 -7.54 -2.46
C PRO A 79 2.64 -8.64 -1.67
N GLY A 80 1.94 -9.51 -2.37
CA GLY A 80 1.26 -10.66 -1.78
C GLY A 80 -0.12 -10.39 -1.18
N LEU A 81 -0.49 -9.13 -0.88
CA LEU A 81 -1.74 -8.82 -0.21
C LEU A 81 -2.76 -8.16 -1.13
N PHE A 82 -2.53 -6.92 -1.53
CA PHE A 82 -3.50 -6.18 -2.34
C PHE A 82 -2.84 -5.13 -3.24
N LYS A 83 -3.58 -4.72 -4.26
CA LYS A 83 -3.24 -3.61 -5.13
C LYS A 83 -4.31 -2.53 -5.01
N ILE A 84 -3.89 -1.29 -4.79
CA ILE A 84 -4.73 -0.10 -4.74
C ILE A 84 -4.56 0.66 -6.05
N ASN A 85 -5.66 1.02 -6.70
CA ASN A 85 -5.66 1.88 -7.87
C ASN A 85 -6.56 3.09 -7.61
N ALA A 86 -6.02 4.29 -7.77
CA ALA A 86 -6.77 5.53 -7.78
C ALA A 86 -7.20 5.83 -9.23
N VAL A 87 -8.48 5.78 -9.50
CA VAL A 87 -9.04 6.08 -10.82
C VAL A 87 -9.70 7.45 -10.77
N GLN A 88 -9.23 8.38 -11.59
CA GLN A 88 -9.87 9.67 -11.74
C GLN A 88 -11.17 9.52 -12.53
N VAL A 89 -12.27 9.98 -11.96
CA VAL A 89 -13.56 10.03 -12.61
C VAL A 89 -13.78 11.47 -13.07
N PRO A 90 -13.91 11.70 -14.38
CA PRO A 90 -14.14 13.05 -14.90
C PRO A 90 -15.45 13.64 -14.38
N ALA A 91 -15.50 14.95 -14.32
CA ALA A 91 -16.72 15.67 -13.99
C ALA A 91 -17.81 15.33 -15.02
N LYS A 92 -19.03 15.11 -14.53
CA LYS A 92 -20.19 14.91 -15.39
C LYS A 92 -21.00 16.22 -15.42
N PRO A 93 -21.28 16.77 -16.61
CA PRO A 93 -22.12 17.96 -16.72
C PRO A 93 -23.56 17.68 -16.26
N LYS A 94 -24.28 18.73 -15.97
CA LYS A 94 -25.71 18.68 -15.71
C LYS A 94 -26.42 18.05 -16.92
N ARG A 95 -27.27 17.08 -16.66
CA ARG A 95 -28.03 16.39 -17.71
C ARG A 95 -29.49 16.27 -17.28
N THR A 96 -30.40 16.42 -18.24
CA THR A 96 -31.80 16.10 -18.05
C THR A 96 -32.03 14.65 -18.46
N GLY A 97 -32.79 13.93 -17.69
CA GLY A 97 -33.18 12.55 -18.00
C GLY A 97 -34.54 12.24 -17.41
N ILE A 98 -35.23 11.27 -18.02
CA ILE A 98 -36.54 10.82 -17.54
C ILE A 98 -36.32 9.81 -16.41
N ASN A 99 -36.97 10.05 -15.28
CA ASN A 99 -36.98 9.10 -14.19
C ASN A 99 -37.84 7.88 -14.58
N PRO A 100 -37.31 6.65 -14.61
CA PRO A 100 -38.05 5.48 -15.04
C PRO A 100 -39.24 5.12 -14.13
N PHE A 101 -39.23 5.58 -12.86
CA PHE A 101 -40.30 5.30 -11.91
C PHE A 101 -41.43 6.32 -11.98
N THR A 102 -41.13 7.61 -12.15
CA THR A 102 -42.12 8.69 -12.15
C THR A 102 -42.50 9.18 -13.54
N LYS A 103 -41.76 8.73 -14.59
CA LYS A 103 -41.88 9.18 -16.00
C LYS A 103 -41.80 10.71 -16.18
N GLN A 104 -41.28 11.42 -15.18
CA GLN A 104 -41.07 12.85 -15.21
C GLN A 104 -39.63 13.20 -15.57
N GLU A 105 -39.44 14.32 -16.25
CA GLU A 105 -38.13 14.86 -16.50
C GLU A 105 -37.47 15.30 -15.19
N GLN A 106 -36.33 14.73 -14.88
CA GLN A 106 -35.53 15.09 -13.72
C GLN A 106 -34.16 15.62 -14.16
N VAL A 107 -33.81 16.76 -13.60
CA VAL A 107 -32.50 17.36 -13.83
C VAL A 107 -31.52 16.78 -12.86
N PHE A 108 -30.53 16.04 -13.39
CA PHE A 108 -29.41 15.53 -12.61
C PHE A 108 -28.34 16.61 -12.50
N ALA A 109 -28.04 17.01 -11.28
CA ALA A 109 -27.00 18.01 -11.00
C ALA A 109 -25.63 17.57 -11.53
N ALA A 110 -24.83 18.53 -11.93
CA ALA A 110 -23.42 18.29 -12.31
C ALA A 110 -22.67 17.65 -11.15
N LYS A 111 -21.89 16.61 -11.44
CA LYS A 111 -21.01 15.97 -10.46
C LYS A 111 -19.58 16.42 -10.71
N PRO A 112 -18.89 16.96 -9.68
CA PRO A 112 -17.49 17.35 -9.83
C PRO A 112 -16.59 16.13 -10.11
N ALA A 113 -15.42 16.39 -10.65
CA ALA A 113 -14.39 15.35 -10.81
C ALA A 113 -14.02 14.76 -9.45
N THR A 114 -14.06 13.45 -9.33
CA THR A 114 -13.74 12.73 -8.10
C THR A 114 -12.72 11.64 -8.36
N VAL A 115 -12.01 11.21 -7.32
CA VAL A 115 -11.09 10.09 -7.40
C VAL A 115 -11.74 8.87 -6.72
N LYS A 116 -11.86 7.77 -7.45
CA LYS A 116 -12.30 6.48 -6.89
C LYS A 116 -11.10 5.62 -6.58
N VAL A 117 -11.00 5.20 -5.34
CA VAL A 117 -9.98 4.24 -4.91
C VAL A 117 -10.56 2.83 -5.05
N LYS A 118 -9.89 1.99 -5.85
CA LYS A 118 -10.23 0.57 -6.03
C LYS A 118 -9.15 -0.28 -5.42
N VAL A 119 -9.52 -1.17 -4.51
CA VAL A 119 -8.62 -2.15 -3.89
C VAL A 119 -8.90 -3.52 -4.51
N ARG A 120 -7.85 -4.18 -5.01
CA ARG A 120 -7.93 -5.54 -5.56
C ARG A 120 -7.09 -6.47 -4.71
N PRO A 121 -7.65 -7.52 -4.11
CA PRO A 121 -6.89 -8.53 -3.39
C PRO A 121 -6.04 -9.34 -4.37
N LEU A 122 -4.82 -9.65 -3.96
CA LEU A 122 -3.92 -10.52 -4.70
C LEU A 122 -4.15 -11.99 -4.32
N LYS A 123 -3.56 -12.91 -5.11
CA LYS A 123 -3.77 -14.35 -4.99
C LYS A 123 -3.54 -14.88 -3.56
N LYS A 124 -2.43 -14.53 -2.93
CA LYS A 124 -2.10 -14.97 -1.57
C LYS A 124 -3.16 -14.59 -0.53
N LEU A 125 -3.76 -13.39 -0.66
CA LEU A 125 -4.83 -12.97 0.25
C LEU A 125 -6.12 -13.74 -0.01
N LYS A 126 -6.41 -14.07 -1.27
CA LYS A 126 -7.57 -14.90 -1.63
C LYS A 126 -7.41 -16.34 -1.16
N ASP A 127 -6.21 -16.91 -1.36
CA ASP A 127 -5.93 -18.29 -0.96
C ASP A 127 -5.95 -18.45 0.57
N ALA A 128 -5.59 -17.41 1.32
CA ALA A 128 -5.68 -17.41 2.78
C ALA A 128 -7.11 -17.26 3.32
N ALA A 129 -8.07 -16.81 2.49
CA ALA A 129 -9.46 -16.63 2.86
C ALA A 129 -10.34 -17.85 2.51
N LEU A 130 -9.80 -18.84 1.78
CA LEU A 130 -10.46 -20.10 1.43
C LEU A 130 -10.25 -21.16 2.51
#